data_49f3cdc1715c9f1d4270bae96382801f
#
_entry.id   49f3cdc1715c9f1d4270bae96382801f
#
_cell.length_a   1.000
_cell.length_b   1.000
_cell.length_c   1.000
_cell.angle_alpha   90.00
_cell.angle_beta   90.00
_cell.angle_gamma   90.00
#
_symmetry.space_group_name_H-M   'P 1'
#
loop_
_entity.id
_entity.type
_entity.pdbx_description
1 polymer ?
#
loop_
_entity_poly.entity_id
_entity_poly.type
_entity_poly.pdbx_seq_one_letter_code
_entity_poly.pdbx_strand_id
1 'polypeptide(L)'
;MILRAVFCLFLGWSLVACQSGTLDTSPKSGESLADSTCAPGMQEPKAAPMAVAMRAMADQAEAMRAWIVSDSSTRPARPAWATMPFEAQRPTDTSVLVEEFFEKAKAYHEAHRLVGQQPTAQNFDALVARCIACHQSHCPGPLKRINRLMIGP
;
A
#
# COMPACT_ATOMS: atom_id res chain seq x y z
N MET A 1 18.16 -48.40 0.22
CA MET A 1 19.53 -48.48 -0.29
C MET A 1 19.68 -47.36 -1.31
N ILE A 2 20.42 -46.37 -1.14
CA ILE A 2 21.80 -46.00 -0.89
C ILE A 2 21.84 -44.57 -0.34
N LEU A 3 22.36 -44.48 0.77
CA LEU A 3 22.96 -43.46 1.59
C LEU A 3 24.07 -42.71 0.82
N ARG A 4 24.06 -41.38 0.78
CA ARG A 4 25.29 -40.58 0.65
C ARG A 4 25.16 -39.26 1.40
N ALA A 5 25.74 -39.27 2.57
CA ALA A 5 26.17 -38.09 3.32
C ALA A 5 27.36 -37.43 2.64
N VAL A 6 27.38 -36.11 2.49
CA VAL A 6 28.60 -35.33 2.36
C VAL A 6 28.53 -34.13 3.31
N PHE A 7 29.38 -34.20 4.24
CA PHE A 7 29.83 -33.31 5.26
C PHE A 7 30.79 -32.30 4.63
N CYS A 8 30.56 -31.00 4.79
CA CYS A 8 31.61 -30.00 4.67
C CYS A 8 31.38 -28.85 5.66
N LEU A 9 32.14 -28.94 6.74
CA LEU A 9 32.50 -27.87 7.65
C LEU A 9 33.39 -26.86 6.94
N PHE A 10 33.07 -25.57 7.03
CA PHE A 10 34.08 -24.51 6.99
C PHE A 10 33.77 -23.44 8.03
N LEU A 11 34.58 -23.47 9.07
CA LEU A 11 34.80 -22.34 9.99
C LEU A 11 35.59 -21.26 9.26
N GLY A 12 35.15 -20.02 9.38
CA GLY A 12 35.89 -18.84 8.90
C GLY A 12 35.56 -17.63 9.77
N TRP A 13 36.31 -17.52 10.87
CA TRP A 13 36.30 -16.42 11.82
C TRP A 13 37.13 -15.27 11.24
N SER A 14 36.59 -14.07 11.13
CA SER A 14 37.39 -12.86 10.94
C SER A 14 36.78 -11.70 11.73
N LEU A 15 37.41 -11.45 12.87
CA LEU A 15 37.29 -10.23 13.64
C LEU A 15 38.07 -9.12 12.92
N VAL A 16 37.45 -8.00 12.62
CA VAL A 16 38.13 -6.74 12.28
C VAL A 16 37.77 -5.70 13.33
N ALA A 17 38.79 -5.32 14.09
CA ALA A 17 38.75 -4.30 15.09
C ALA A 17 38.72 -2.90 14.46
N CYS A 18 37.81 -2.03 14.92
CA CYS A 18 37.84 -0.61 14.65
C CYS A 18 38.83 0.09 15.55
N GLN A 19 39.80 0.77 14.97
CA GLN A 19 40.70 1.68 15.64
C GLN A 19 40.13 3.10 15.68
N SER A 20 40.06 3.63 16.86
CA SER A 20 39.78 5.04 17.14
C SER A 20 41.01 5.90 16.74
N GLY A 21 40.76 6.88 15.88
CA GLY A 21 41.73 7.92 15.55
C GLY A 21 41.16 9.29 15.89
N THR A 22 41.58 9.81 17.02
CA THR A 22 41.45 11.23 17.38
C THR A 22 42.53 12.04 16.70
N LEU A 23 42.18 13.10 15.99
CA LEU A 23 43.06 14.24 15.74
C LEU A 23 42.23 15.53 15.68
N ASP A 24 42.49 16.33 16.66
CA ASP A 24 42.15 17.73 16.83
C ASP A 24 42.66 18.60 15.67
N THR A 25 41.87 19.49 15.16
CA THR A 25 42.30 20.82 14.69
C THR A 25 41.06 21.70 14.43
N SER A 26 40.79 22.66 15.29
CA SER A 26 39.99 23.88 15.09
C SER A 26 40.92 25.00 14.57
N PRO A 27 40.46 26.16 14.10
CA PRO A 27 39.12 26.64 13.66
C PRO A 27 39.12 27.40 12.31
N LYS A 28 38.00 27.66 11.70
CA LYS A 28 37.68 28.99 11.13
C LYS A 28 36.22 29.16 10.75
N SER A 29 35.70 30.29 11.19
CA SER A 29 34.43 30.93 10.93
C SER A 29 33.90 30.81 9.49
N GLY A 30 32.61 30.61 9.38
CA GLY A 30 31.89 30.90 8.16
C GLY A 30 30.52 30.26 8.10
N GLU A 31 29.51 31.08 8.33
CA GLU A 31 28.14 30.97 7.80
C GLU A 31 27.24 29.83 8.36
N SER A 32 26.41 30.28 9.25
CA SER A 32 25.20 29.65 9.75
C SER A 32 24.24 29.31 8.60
N LEU A 33 24.28 28.08 8.13
CA LEU A 33 23.11 27.49 7.49
C LEU A 33 22.18 27.03 8.60
N ALA A 34 21.06 27.72 8.72
CA ALA A 34 20.00 27.44 9.66
C ALA A 34 19.68 25.92 9.65
N ASP A 35 20.08 25.26 10.71
CA ASP A 35 19.55 23.98 11.11
C ASP A 35 18.04 24.14 11.28
N SER A 36 17.28 23.69 10.26
CA SER A 36 15.84 23.52 10.38
C SER A 36 15.60 22.35 11.34
N THR A 37 15.83 22.63 12.63
CA THR A 37 15.34 21.81 13.70
C THR A 37 13.83 21.82 13.60
N CYS A 38 13.24 20.80 12.95
CA CYS A 38 11.81 20.55 13.02
C CYS A 38 11.43 20.50 14.50
N ALA A 39 10.65 21.49 14.93
CA ALA A 39 10.18 21.58 16.29
C ALA A 39 9.54 20.25 16.71
N PRO A 40 9.95 19.63 17.82
CA PRO A 40 9.32 18.42 18.32
C PRO A 40 7.89 18.78 18.77
N GLY A 41 6.88 18.44 17.97
CA GLY A 41 5.49 18.66 18.38
C GLY A 41 4.46 18.79 17.28
N MET A 42 4.81 18.90 16.00
CA MET A 42 3.82 18.80 14.93
C MET A 42 3.51 17.33 14.67
N GLN A 43 2.56 16.79 15.46
CA GLN A 43 1.96 15.51 15.13
C GLN A 43 1.27 15.66 13.79
N GLU A 44 1.67 14.86 12.80
CA GLU A 44 0.93 14.80 11.54
C GLU A 44 -0.56 14.55 11.83
N PRO A 45 -1.47 15.30 11.17
CA PRO A 45 -2.90 15.12 11.40
C PRO A 45 -3.26 13.65 11.19
N LYS A 46 -3.81 13.00 12.22
CA LYS A 46 -4.24 11.60 12.12
C LYS A 46 -5.22 11.46 10.95
N ALA A 47 -4.92 10.59 10.01
CA ALA A 47 -5.78 10.35 8.86
C ALA A 47 -7.21 10.01 9.30
N ALA A 48 -8.22 10.56 8.60
CA ALA A 48 -9.62 10.25 8.87
C ALA A 48 -9.91 8.74 8.70
N PRO A 49 -10.82 8.15 9.49
CA PRO A 49 -11.13 6.72 9.42
C PRO A 49 -11.46 6.21 8.01
N MET A 50 -12.22 6.97 7.22
CA MET A 50 -12.51 6.61 5.83
C MET A 50 -11.23 6.56 4.99
N ALA A 51 -10.30 7.50 5.15
CA ALA A 51 -9.03 7.49 4.43
C ALA A 51 -8.15 6.28 4.81
N VAL A 52 -8.22 5.81 6.04
CA VAL A 52 -7.55 4.58 6.49
C VAL A 52 -8.18 3.37 5.80
N ALA A 53 -9.52 3.26 5.80
CA ALA A 53 -10.24 2.19 5.12
C ALA A 53 -9.92 2.16 3.62
N MET A 54 -9.92 3.32 2.93
CA MET A 54 -9.58 3.43 1.50
C MET A 54 -8.16 2.96 1.18
N ARG A 55 -7.19 3.21 2.06
CA ARG A 55 -5.81 2.69 1.87
C ARG A 55 -5.78 1.16 1.99
N ALA A 56 -6.43 0.61 3.01
CA ALA A 56 -6.51 -0.83 3.19
C ALA A 56 -7.24 -1.53 2.02
N MET A 57 -8.29 -0.91 1.45
CA MET A 57 -8.96 -1.39 0.24
C MET A 57 -8.02 -1.37 -0.98
N ALA A 58 -7.21 -0.32 -1.13
CA ALA A 58 -6.22 -0.24 -2.19
C ALA A 58 -5.14 -1.33 -2.05
N ASP A 59 -4.68 -1.60 -0.83
CA ASP A 59 -3.68 -2.66 -0.56
C ASP A 59 -4.26 -4.05 -0.88
N GLN A 60 -5.52 -4.31 -0.55
CA GLN A 60 -6.21 -5.55 -0.95
C GLN A 60 -6.34 -5.66 -2.48
N ALA A 61 -6.67 -4.56 -3.16
CA ALA A 61 -6.79 -4.55 -4.60
C ALA A 61 -5.44 -4.81 -5.29
N GLU A 62 -4.36 -4.22 -4.79
CA GLU A 62 -3.00 -4.49 -5.29
C GLU A 62 -2.62 -5.97 -5.14
N ALA A 63 -2.89 -6.57 -3.98
CA ALA A 63 -2.65 -7.99 -3.73
C ALA A 63 -3.49 -8.89 -4.65
N MET A 64 -4.77 -8.59 -4.82
CA MET A 64 -5.67 -9.36 -5.70
C MET A 64 -5.27 -9.22 -7.18
N ARG A 65 -4.90 -8.00 -7.62
CA ARG A 65 -4.37 -7.78 -8.96
C ARG A 65 -3.14 -8.65 -9.23
N ALA A 66 -2.15 -8.62 -8.34
CA ALA A 66 -0.95 -9.41 -8.44
C ALA A 66 -1.26 -10.92 -8.54
N TRP A 67 -2.24 -11.37 -7.76
CA TRP A 67 -2.70 -12.76 -7.77
C TRP A 67 -3.39 -13.11 -9.09
N ILE A 68 -4.25 -12.26 -9.64
CA ILE A 68 -4.97 -12.51 -10.91
C ILE A 68 -3.98 -12.63 -12.08
N VAL A 69 -2.96 -11.76 -12.14
CA VAL A 69 -1.99 -11.74 -13.25
C VAL A 69 -0.85 -12.75 -13.10
N SER A 70 -0.75 -13.43 -11.95
CA SER A 70 0.29 -14.44 -11.72
C SER A 70 0.04 -15.70 -12.55
N ASP A 71 1.11 -16.39 -12.91
CA ASP A 71 1.04 -17.68 -13.61
C ASP A 71 0.29 -18.70 -12.74
N SER A 72 -0.64 -19.43 -13.35
CA SER A 72 -1.46 -20.43 -12.67
C SER A 72 -0.65 -21.58 -12.06
N SER A 73 0.51 -21.91 -12.65
CA SER A 73 1.39 -23.00 -12.17
C SER A 73 2.16 -22.65 -10.90
N THR A 74 2.42 -21.35 -10.67
CA THR A 74 3.19 -20.84 -9.53
C THR A 74 2.39 -19.93 -8.60
N ARG A 75 1.08 -19.82 -8.86
CA ARG A 75 0.19 -18.91 -8.15
C ARG A 75 0.14 -19.21 -6.65
N PRO A 76 0.42 -18.23 -5.78
CA PRO A 76 0.32 -18.40 -4.34
C PRO A 76 -1.15 -18.58 -3.89
N ALA A 77 -1.35 -18.85 -2.60
CA ALA A 77 -2.68 -18.82 -2.02
C ALA A 77 -3.37 -17.49 -2.28
N ARG A 78 -4.69 -17.57 -2.53
CA ARG A 78 -5.48 -16.36 -2.81
C ARG A 78 -5.41 -15.40 -1.62
N PRO A 79 -5.17 -14.09 -1.86
CA PRO A 79 -5.16 -13.11 -0.79
C PRO A 79 -6.53 -12.96 -0.12
N ALA A 80 -6.53 -12.50 1.13
CA ALA A 80 -7.76 -12.15 1.83
C ALA A 80 -8.54 -11.09 1.04
N TRP A 81 -9.87 -11.26 0.97
CA TRP A 81 -10.75 -10.38 0.21
C TRP A 81 -11.97 -10.03 1.09
N ALA A 82 -11.75 -9.09 2.00
CA ALA A 82 -12.75 -8.69 2.99
C ALA A 82 -13.49 -7.43 2.55
N THR A 83 -14.80 -7.41 2.73
CA THR A 83 -15.61 -6.22 2.53
C THR A 83 -15.33 -5.21 3.64
N MET A 84 -15.11 -3.95 3.26
CA MET A 84 -14.94 -2.84 4.20
C MET A 84 -16.07 -1.83 4.02
N PRO A 85 -16.91 -1.60 5.04
CA PRO A 85 -17.99 -0.63 4.99
C PRO A 85 -17.41 0.79 5.17
N PHE A 86 -16.71 1.28 4.15
CA PHE A 86 -16.04 2.59 4.20
C PHE A 86 -17.04 3.75 4.27
N GLU A 87 -18.25 3.58 3.76
CA GLU A 87 -19.34 4.54 3.82
C GLU A 87 -19.85 4.81 5.24
N ALA A 88 -19.62 3.87 6.16
CA ALA A 88 -19.88 4.03 7.57
C ALA A 88 -18.75 4.73 8.34
N GLN A 89 -17.63 4.99 7.67
CA GLN A 89 -16.47 5.64 8.29
C GLN A 89 -16.54 7.17 8.10
N ARG A 90 -16.06 7.90 9.10
CA ARG A 90 -16.01 9.37 9.02
C ARG A 90 -14.98 9.82 7.98
N PRO A 91 -15.38 10.60 6.95
CA PRO A 91 -14.47 11.17 5.96
C PRO A 91 -13.70 12.39 6.53
N THR A 92 -12.72 12.87 5.78
CA THR A 92 -12.03 14.14 6.08
C THR A 92 -12.97 15.33 5.88
N ASP A 93 -13.77 15.28 4.83
CA ASP A 93 -14.79 16.29 4.49
C ASP A 93 -16.17 15.60 4.45
N THR A 94 -17.07 16.01 5.35
CA THR A 94 -18.41 15.42 5.45
C THR A 94 -19.34 15.85 4.33
N SER A 95 -19.03 16.89 3.57
CA SER A 95 -19.82 17.34 2.42
C SER A 95 -19.89 16.32 1.27
N VAL A 96 -18.98 15.35 1.27
CA VAL A 96 -18.98 14.25 0.28
C VAL A 96 -20.12 13.24 0.52
N LEU A 97 -20.73 13.21 1.72
CA LEU A 97 -21.77 12.25 2.10
C LEU A 97 -23.15 12.66 1.53
N VAL A 98 -23.23 12.67 0.21
CA VAL A 98 -24.46 12.93 -0.55
C VAL A 98 -25.03 11.63 -1.11
N GLU A 99 -26.28 11.63 -1.60
CA GLU A 99 -26.96 10.44 -2.15
C GLU A 99 -26.11 9.74 -3.22
N GLU A 100 -25.52 10.51 -4.12
CA GLU A 100 -24.64 9.97 -5.18
C GLU A 100 -23.44 9.18 -4.62
N PHE A 101 -22.88 9.60 -3.48
CA PHE A 101 -21.79 8.87 -2.83
C PHE A 101 -22.25 7.47 -2.38
N PHE A 102 -23.43 7.35 -1.77
CA PHE A 102 -23.98 6.08 -1.29
C PHE A 102 -24.34 5.14 -2.45
N GLU A 103 -24.88 5.67 -3.55
CA GLU A 103 -25.14 4.88 -4.77
C GLU A 103 -23.83 4.33 -5.37
N LYS A 104 -22.78 5.14 -5.40
CA LYS A 104 -21.45 4.68 -5.85
C LYS A 104 -20.84 3.65 -4.91
N ALA A 105 -21.02 3.80 -3.60
CA ALA A 105 -20.57 2.82 -2.62
C ALA A 105 -21.27 1.46 -2.82
N LYS A 106 -22.58 1.46 -3.05
CA LYS A 106 -23.35 0.26 -3.36
C LYS A 106 -22.84 -0.43 -4.64
N ALA A 107 -22.62 0.34 -5.70
CA ALA A 107 -22.07 -0.21 -6.96
C ALA A 107 -20.66 -0.78 -6.79
N TYR A 108 -19.83 -0.19 -5.92
CA TYR A 108 -18.53 -0.74 -5.54
C TYR A 108 -18.68 -2.08 -4.82
N HIS A 109 -19.55 -2.18 -3.80
CA HIS A 109 -19.73 -3.42 -3.03
C HIS A 109 -20.21 -4.58 -3.91
N GLU A 110 -21.07 -4.30 -4.88
CA GLU A 110 -21.50 -5.31 -5.84
C GLU A 110 -20.35 -5.81 -6.71
N ALA A 111 -19.56 -4.90 -7.29
CA ALA A 111 -18.39 -5.27 -8.08
C ALA A 111 -17.34 -6.01 -7.23
N HIS A 112 -17.11 -5.58 -5.96
CA HIS A 112 -16.22 -6.24 -5.02
C HIS A 112 -16.65 -7.69 -4.74
N ARG A 113 -17.96 -7.92 -4.55
CA ARG A 113 -18.52 -9.26 -4.35
C ARG A 113 -18.29 -10.15 -5.58
N LEU A 114 -18.45 -9.60 -6.80
CA LEU A 114 -18.19 -10.34 -8.04
C LEU A 114 -16.73 -10.77 -8.16
N VAL A 115 -15.78 -9.90 -7.87
CA VAL A 115 -14.34 -10.28 -7.81
C VAL A 115 -14.13 -11.36 -6.76
N GLY A 116 -14.82 -11.27 -5.61
CA GLY A 116 -14.79 -12.29 -4.58
C GLY A 116 -15.23 -13.66 -5.06
N GLN A 117 -16.22 -13.74 -5.90
CA GLN A 117 -16.77 -15.00 -6.46
C GLN A 117 -15.97 -15.47 -7.68
N GLN A 118 -15.62 -14.57 -8.57
CA GLN A 118 -14.95 -14.85 -9.84
C GLN A 118 -13.82 -13.84 -10.07
N PRO A 119 -12.60 -14.12 -9.57
CA PRO A 119 -11.45 -13.21 -9.65
C PRO A 119 -10.81 -13.26 -11.04
N THR A 120 -11.49 -12.70 -12.03
CA THR A 120 -11.01 -12.53 -13.40
C THR A 120 -10.49 -11.11 -13.62
N ALA A 121 -9.63 -10.89 -14.61
CA ALA A 121 -9.19 -9.56 -15.01
C ALA A 121 -10.37 -8.64 -15.33
N GLN A 122 -11.36 -9.14 -16.06
CA GLN A 122 -12.55 -8.38 -16.42
C GLN A 122 -13.36 -7.90 -15.20
N ASN A 123 -13.64 -8.80 -14.23
CA ASN A 123 -14.38 -8.42 -13.02
C ASN A 123 -13.56 -7.46 -12.15
N PHE A 124 -12.25 -7.65 -12.10
CA PHE A 124 -11.36 -6.77 -11.36
C PHE A 124 -11.30 -5.37 -11.99
N ASP A 125 -11.17 -5.27 -13.29
CA ASP A 125 -11.17 -3.98 -14.00
C ASP A 125 -12.52 -3.27 -13.87
N ALA A 126 -13.64 -4.00 -13.86
CA ALA A 126 -14.96 -3.45 -13.56
C ALA A 126 -15.03 -2.86 -12.14
N LEU A 127 -14.42 -3.52 -11.14
CA LEU A 127 -14.29 -2.97 -9.78
C LEU A 127 -13.44 -1.69 -9.76
N VAL A 128 -12.26 -1.71 -10.40
CA VAL A 128 -11.38 -0.54 -10.46
C VAL A 128 -12.10 0.64 -11.14
N ALA A 129 -12.90 0.38 -12.17
CA ALA A 129 -13.72 1.41 -12.82
C ALA A 129 -14.72 2.06 -11.84
N ARG A 130 -15.30 1.31 -10.89
CA ARG A 130 -16.16 1.88 -9.82
C ARG A 130 -15.36 2.77 -8.86
N CYS A 131 -14.13 2.37 -8.51
CA CYS A 131 -13.24 3.21 -7.72
C CYS A 131 -12.94 4.54 -8.43
N ILE A 132 -12.59 4.48 -9.72
CA ILE A 132 -12.31 5.66 -10.54
C ILE A 132 -13.53 6.58 -10.60
N ALA A 133 -14.72 6.06 -10.93
CA ALA A 133 -15.94 6.84 -11.07
C ALA A 133 -16.33 7.57 -9.76
N CYS A 134 -16.16 6.92 -8.61
CA CYS A 134 -16.38 7.55 -7.31
C CYS A 134 -15.35 8.64 -7.04
N HIS A 135 -14.08 8.34 -7.22
CA HIS A 135 -12.99 9.28 -6.92
C HIS A 135 -12.95 10.49 -7.86
N GLN A 136 -13.42 10.38 -9.09
CA GLN A 136 -13.53 11.52 -10.02
C GLN A 136 -14.45 12.63 -9.50
N SER A 137 -15.54 12.29 -8.82
CA SER A 137 -16.51 13.28 -8.34
C SER A 137 -16.31 13.68 -6.88
N HIS A 138 -15.74 12.81 -6.03
CA HIS A 138 -15.71 13.05 -4.58
C HIS A 138 -14.30 13.29 -4.02
N CYS A 139 -13.25 12.66 -4.57
CA CYS A 139 -11.90 12.76 -4.03
C CYS A 139 -10.83 12.42 -5.08
N PRO A 140 -10.47 13.33 -5.99
CA PRO A 140 -9.62 13.03 -7.16
C PRO A 140 -8.15 12.73 -6.83
N GLY A 141 -7.67 13.07 -5.64
CA GLY A 141 -6.27 12.88 -5.24
C GLY A 141 -5.70 11.49 -5.51
N PRO A 142 -6.38 10.38 -5.13
CA PRO A 142 -5.88 9.02 -5.32
C PRO A 142 -5.95 8.48 -6.75
N LEU A 143 -6.56 9.16 -7.71
CA LEU A 143 -6.81 8.64 -9.07
C LEU A 143 -5.56 8.09 -9.76
N LYS A 144 -4.41 8.72 -9.59
CA LYS A 144 -3.15 8.23 -10.17
C LYS A 144 -2.77 6.84 -9.66
N ARG A 145 -3.01 6.55 -8.36
CA ARG A 145 -2.78 5.22 -7.78
C ARG A 145 -3.82 4.23 -8.28
N ILE A 146 -5.10 4.62 -8.28
CA ILE A 146 -6.22 3.75 -8.67
C ILE A 146 -6.09 3.32 -10.14
N ASN A 147 -5.75 4.24 -11.05
CA ASN A 147 -5.58 3.92 -12.48
C ASN A 147 -4.48 2.86 -12.73
N ARG A 148 -3.47 2.76 -11.87
CA ARG A 148 -2.42 1.73 -11.98
C ARG A 148 -2.89 0.32 -11.59
N LEU A 149 -4.07 0.21 -10.97
CA LEU A 149 -4.66 -1.09 -10.65
C LEU A 149 -5.28 -1.77 -11.87
N MET A 150 -5.66 -1.03 -12.91
CA MET A 150 -6.21 -1.63 -14.14
C MET A 150 -5.24 -2.68 -14.69
N ILE A 151 -5.80 -3.84 -15.06
CA ILE A 151 -5.03 -4.93 -15.69
C ILE A 151 -4.95 -4.69 -17.19
N GLY A 152 -6.05 -4.18 -17.77
CA GLY A 152 -6.18 -3.98 -19.20
C GLY A 152 -6.59 -5.26 -19.95
N PRO A 153 -6.87 -5.13 -21.24
CA PRO A 153 -7.20 -6.23 -22.13
C PRO A 153 -6.01 -7.12 -22.43
#